data_2b37f7f5c1cd50ad954fe240f55ac94e
#
_entry.id   2b37f7f5c1cd50ad954fe240f55ac94e
#
_cell.length_a   1.000
_cell.length_b   1.000
_cell.length_c   1.000
_cell.angle_alpha   90.00
_cell.angle_beta   90.00
_cell.angle_gamma   90.00
#
_symmetry.space_group_name_H-M   'P 1'
#
loop_
_entity.id
_entity.type
_entity.pdbx_description
1 polymer ?
#
loop_
_entity_poly.entity_id
_entity_poly.type
_entity_poly.pdbx_seq_one_letter_code
_entity_poly.pdbx_strand_id
1 'polypeptide(L)'
;MGRILSAFLMLGISSMCGAQIYKYLGIEDGLSNRRIYRIQKDGRGYMWFLTQEGMDRYDGKRIRHYTVLDGNLKVAPQVNLNWLYTDTENTLWVVGRKGRIFHYDTLHDRFRMVYRIPGLQDDFATGMLCYAYMDRGDRIWLCQGDHIIRYDTRTGIAQRLVSRLRGDITAISETDGTNLFIGTVNGLFPVRERDGVLEALADTDSIRTPVSELYYHPGSKKLFVGTFRKGILVYGVSAGSTLRNVAVNRITPLNDRELLIATGGRGVYRMDMDSLVPKPYITADYASHNGMNGDNINDIYVDGGDRIWLANYPAGVTIRNNRYQSYEWFRHSPGNSRSLVNDQVHDVIEDSEGDLWFATSNGISLLQPAVGRWRSFLSRSDGIQDGGNHIFLTLCEVSPGVICAGGYASGLYRIEKK
;
A
#
# COMPACT_ATOMS: atom_id res chain seq x y z
N MET A 1 38.52 -16.58 -48.26
CA MET A 1 37.96 -17.31 -47.07
C MET A 1 38.30 -16.53 -45.81
N GLY A 2 37.45 -15.61 -45.41
CA GLY A 2 37.63 -14.75 -44.24
C GLY A 2 36.49 -15.02 -43.29
N ARG A 3 36.76 -15.54 -42.10
CA ARG A 3 35.80 -15.73 -41.02
C ARG A 3 35.64 -14.42 -40.27
N ILE A 4 34.42 -13.85 -40.30
CA ILE A 4 33.99 -12.73 -39.49
C ILE A 4 33.60 -13.31 -38.14
N LEU A 5 34.33 -12.94 -37.10
CA LEU A 5 34.01 -13.27 -35.69
C LEU A 5 33.10 -12.15 -35.16
N SER A 6 31.81 -12.42 -35.04
CA SER A 6 30.89 -11.50 -34.39
C SER A 6 31.04 -11.62 -32.87
N ALA A 7 31.64 -10.60 -32.27
CA ALA A 7 31.67 -10.45 -30.80
C ALA A 7 30.31 -9.94 -30.34
N PHE A 8 29.53 -10.77 -29.68
CA PHE A 8 28.35 -10.36 -28.92
C PHE A 8 28.79 -9.68 -27.62
N LEU A 9 28.68 -8.36 -27.60
CA LEU A 9 28.85 -7.56 -26.41
C LEU A 9 27.57 -7.74 -25.57
N MET A 10 27.56 -8.68 -24.61
CA MET A 10 26.53 -8.72 -23.57
C MET A 10 26.78 -7.54 -22.63
N LEU A 11 26.04 -6.46 -22.82
CA LEU A 11 25.84 -5.45 -21.79
C LEU A 11 25.02 -6.10 -20.67
N GLY A 12 25.71 -6.54 -19.64
CA GLY A 12 25.09 -6.90 -18.37
C GLY A 12 24.52 -5.63 -17.72
N ILE A 13 23.22 -5.41 -17.88
CA ILE A 13 22.49 -4.46 -17.05
C ILE A 13 22.43 -5.13 -15.67
N SER A 14 23.40 -4.78 -14.81
CA SER A 14 23.25 -5.00 -13.38
C SER A 14 22.07 -4.15 -12.94
N SER A 15 20.87 -4.73 -12.80
CA SER A 15 19.79 -4.09 -12.08
C SER A 15 20.27 -3.92 -10.64
N MET A 16 20.66 -2.70 -10.29
CA MET A 16 20.81 -2.29 -8.89
C MET A 16 19.44 -2.46 -8.25
N CYS A 17 19.21 -3.59 -7.63
CA CYS A 17 18.05 -3.85 -6.80
C CYS A 17 18.30 -3.08 -5.49
N GLY A 18 17.99 -1.77 -5.50
CA GLY A 18 17.99 -0.98 -4.27
C GLY A 18 17.02 -1.63 -3.29
N ALA A 19 17.47 -1.94 -2.10
CA ALA A 19 16.64 -2.52 -1.05
C ALA A 19 15.48 -1.55 -0.75
N GLN A 20 14.28 -1.92 -1.13
CA GLN A 20 13.08 -1.14 -0.85
C GLN A 20 12.78 -1.29 0.64
N ILE A 21 12.81 -0.18 1.37
CA ILE A 21 12.54 -0.21 2.81
C ILE A 21 11.04 -0.24 3.00
N TYR A 22 10.52 -1.39 3.43
CA TYR A 22 9.18 -1.54 3.92
C TYR A 22 9.15 -1.30 5.44
N LYS A 23 8.14 -0.57 5.91
CA LYS A 23 7.79 -0.48 7.32
C LYS A 23 6.41 -1.12 7.51
N TYR A 24 6.26 -1.86 8.59
CA TYR A 24 5.00 -2.52 8.94
C TYR A 24 4.43 -1.87 10.19
N LEU A 25 3.11 -1.80 10.27
CA LEU A 25 2.39 -1.44 11.48
C LEU A 25 1.40 -2.56 11.76
N GLY A 26 1.59 -3.23 12.89
CA GLY A 26 0.77 -4.32 13.37
C GLY A 26 0.13 -4.02 14.73
N ILE A 27 -0.43 -5.03 15.37
CA ILE A 27 -0.98 -4.91 16.73
C ILE A 27 0.14 -4.58 17.72
N GLU A 28 1.33 -5.08 17.49
CA GLU A 28 2.55 -4.81 18.25
C GLU A 28 2.97 -3.34 18.23
N ASP A 29 2.58 -2.60 17.18
CA ASP A 29 2.81 -1.16 17.04
C ASP A 29 1.64 -0.32 17.57
N GLY A 30 0.55 -0.97 18.02
CA GLY A 30 -0.61 -0.32 18.62
C GLY A 30 -1.85 -0.27 17.71
N LEU A 31 -1.89 -0.96 16.56
CA LEU A 31 -3.12 -1.11 15.79
C LEU A 31 -4.15 -1.88 16.61
N SER A 32 -5.40 -1.40 16.58
CA SER A 32 -6.53 -2.05 17.27
C SER A 32 -6.93 -3.37 16.60
N ASN A 33 -6.74 -3.47 15.28
CA ASN A 33 -7.03 -4.68 14.51
C ASN A 33 -6.16 -4.74 13.25
N ARG A 34 -5.79 -5.96 12.81
CA ARG A 34 -5.03 -6.18 11.57
C ARG A 34 -5.86 -6.02 10.30
N ARG A 35 -7.19 -6.06 10.41
CA ARG A 35 -8.08 -5.86 9.26
C ARG A 35 -8.34 -4.36 9.09
N ILE A 36 -7.64 -3.77 8.14
CA ILE A 36 -7.80 -2.38 7.73
C ILE A 36 -8.71 -2.33 6.50
N TYR A 37 -9.73 -1.49 6.53
CA TYR A 37 -10.66 -1.32 5.40
C TYR A 37 -10.29 -0.14 4.53
N ARG A 38 -9.86 0.99 5.16
CA ARG A 38 -9.48 2.22 4.45
C ARG A 38 -8.33 2.92 5.16
N ILE A 39 -7.56 3.64 4.35
CA ILE A 39 -6.46 4.50 4.79
C ILE A 39 -6.71 5.91 4.26
N GLN A 40 -6.62 6.91 5.13
CA GLN A 40 -6.81 8.30 4.76
C GLN A 40 -5.85 9.20 5.54
N LYS A 41 -5.39 10.29 4.91
CA LYS A 41 -4.62 11.35 5.57
C LYS A 41 -5.52 12.53 5.86
N ASP A 42 -5.46 13.09 7.05
CA ASP A 42 -6.18 14.31 7.39
C ASP A 42 -5.36 15.58 7.05
N GLY A 43 -6.00 16.74 7.16
CA GLY A 43 -5.36 18.02 6.89
C GLY A 43 -4.22 18.42 7.83
N ARG A 44 -4.05 17.73 8.95
CA ARG A 44 -2.93 17.90 9.90
C ARG A 44 -1.76 16.97 9.58
N GLY A 45 -1.92 16.07 8.61
CA GLY A 45 -0.89 15.12 8.20
C GLY A 45 -0.90 13.79 8.94
N TYR A 46 -1.87 13.55 9.85
CA TYR A 46 -2.04 12.26 10.49
C TYR A 46 -2.61 11.23 9.51
N MET A 47 -2.10 10.00 9.61
CA MET A 47 -2.67 8.86 8.88
C MET A 47 -3.74 8.19 9.74
N TRP A 48 -4.90 7.96 9.13
CA TRP A 48 -6.03 7.31 9.77
C TRP A 48 -6.30 5.96 9.12
N PHE A 49 -6.50 4.96 9.97
CA PHE A 49 -6.81 3.60 9.57
C PHE A 49 -8.20 3.24 10.06
N LEU A 50 -9.08 2.94 9.12
CA LEU A 50 -10.38 2.38 9.44
C LEU A 50 -10.21 0.88 9.65
N THR A 51 -10.40 0.42 10.87
CA THR A 51 -10.23 -0.97 11.28
C THR A 51 -11.56 -1.66 11.58
N GLN A 52 -11.53 -2.95 11.81
CA GLN A 52 -12.71 -3.68 12.28
C GLN A 52 -13.18 -3.22 13.67
N GLU A 53 -12.28 -2.73 14.53
CA GLU A 53 -12.56 -2.32 15.91
C GLU A 53 -12.81 -0.82 16.07
N GLY A 54 -12.65 -0.02 15.02
CA GLY A 54 -12.82 1.43 15.07
C GLY A 54 -11.82 2.19 14.22
N MET A 55 -11.38 3.33 14.72
CA MET A 55 -10.46 4.22 14.01
C MET A 55 -9.12 4.28 14.74
N ASP A 56 -8.03 4.09 14.02
CA ASP A 56 -6.68 4.28 14.52
C ASP A 56 -6.03 5.49 13.85
N ARG A 57 -5.39 6.36 14.63
CA ARG A 57 -4.62 7.51 14.14
C ARG A 57 -3.13 7.31 14.38
N TYR A 58 -2.35 7.42 13.32
CA TYR A 58 -0.90 7.35 13.36
C TYR A 58 -0.27 8.73 13.14
N ASP A 59 0.61 9.15 14.06
CA ASP A 59 1.30 10.44 14.05
C ASP A 59 2.72 10.40 13.48
N GLY A 60 3.11 9.26 12.90
CA GLY A 60 4.47 8.98 12.44
C GLY A 60 5.29 8.14 13.41
N LYS A 61 4.90 8.09 14.68
CA LYS A 61 5.60 7.36 15.75
C LYS A 61 4.68 6.44 16.57
N ARG A 62 3.48 6.89 16.91
CA ARG A 62 2.52 6.19 17.78
C ARG A 62 1.17 6.05 17.10
N ILE A 63 0.46 5.00 17.48
CA ILE A 63 -0.93 4.78 17.08
C ILE A 63 -1.82 5.05 18.29
N ARG A 64 -2.87 5.85 18.06
CA ARG A 64 -3.93 6.10 19.03
C ARG A 64 -5.24 5.56 18.51
N HIS A 65 -5.90 4.74 19.31
CA HIS A 65 -7.20 4.19 19.00
C HIS A 65 -8.34 5.12 19.40
N TYR A 66 -9.38 5.21 18.55
CA TYR A 66 -10.61 5.96 18.76
C TYR A 66 -11.80 5.03 18.59
N THR A 67 -12.55 4.87 19.66
CA THR A 67 -13.85 4.21 19.62
C THR A 67 -14.87 5.20 19.07
N VAL A 68 -15.56 4.85 18.01
CA VAL A 68 -16.61 5.69 17.43
C VAL A 68 -17.93 5.32 18.12
N LEU A 69 -18.37 6.18 19.04
CA LEU A 69 -19.55 5.95 19.87
C LEU A 69 -20.80 6.64 19.30
N ASP A 70 -21.92 5.90 19.31
CA ASP A 70 -23.25 6.49 19.18
C ASP A 70 -23.59 7.15 20.53
N GLY A 71 -23.81 8.46 20.55
CA GLY A 71 -23.80 9.36 21.72
C GLY A 71 -24.66 8.98 22.91
N ASN A 72 -25.43 7.87 22.91
CA ASN A 72 -26.32 7.44 23.96
C ASN A 72 -26.04 6.02 24.52
N LEU A 73 -25.05 5.30 24.02
CA LEU A 73 -24.80 3.93 24.46
C LEU A 73 -23.48 3.84 25.24
N LYS A 74 -23.60 3.37 26.48
CA LYS A 74 -22.47 3.08 27.38
C LYS A 74 -21.55 1.96 26.83
N VAL A 75 -22.02 1.18 25.86
CA VAL A 75 -21.27 0.20 25.09
C VAL A 75 -21.82 0.28 23.68
N ALA A 76 -21.06 0.79 22.73
CA ALA A 76 -21.45 0.70 21.32
C ALA A 76 -21.44 -0.78 20.91
N PRO A 77 -22.58 -1.37 20.51
CA PRO A 77 -22.49 -2.54 19.67
C PRO A 77 -21.70 -2.10 18.43
N GLN A 78 -20.74 -2.91 18.02
CA GLN A 78 -19.80 -2.67 16.94
C GLN A 78 -20.45 -1.84 15.83
N VAL A 79 -20.10 -0.56 15.78
CA VAL A 79 -20.50 0.29 14.66
C VAL A 79 -19.70 -0.26 13.51
N ASN A 80 -20.31 -1.05 12.62
CA ASN A 80 -19.65 -1.59 11.44
C ASN A 80 -19.26 -0.43 10.52
N LEU A 81 -18.14 0.20 10.80
CA LEU A 81 -17.59 1.28 10.00
C LEU A 81 -16.98 0.67 8.75
N ASN A 82 -17.27 1.25 7.59
CA ASN A 82 -16.81 0.68 6.31
C ASN A 82 -16.22 1.72 5.36
N TRP A 83 -16.57 2.99 5.55
CA TRP A 83 -16.13 4.03 4.63
C TRP A 83 -15.53 5.20 5.37
N LEU A 84 -14.46 5.73 4.82
CA LEU A 84 -13.65 6.81 5.36
C LEU A 84 -13.34 7.79 4.25
N TYR A 85 -13.62 9.07 4.48
CA TYR A 85 -13.42 10.14 3.51
C TYR A 85 -12.85 11.39 4.16
N THR A 86 -12.25 12.24 3.34
CA THR A 86 -11.97 13.65 3.68
C THR A 86 -12.75 14.53 2.71
N ASP A 87 -13.36 15.60 3.23
CA ASP A 87 -13.97 16.63 2.42
C ASP A 87 -12.91 17.62 1.85
N THR A 88 -13.36 18.62 1.11
CA THR A 88 -12.50 19.64 0.51
C THR A 88 -11.79 20.53 1.55
N GLU A 89 -12.28 20.57 2.79
CA GLU A 89 -11.65 21.24 3.93
C GLU A 89 -10.71 20.32 4.73
N ASN A 90 -10.49 19.10 4.23
CA ASN A 90 -9.73 18.04 4.88
C ASN A 90 -10.28 17.58 6.23
N THR A 91 -11.57 17.76 6.48
CA THR A 91 -12.28 17.17 7.61
C THR A 91 -12.51 15.69 7.37
N LEU A 92 -12.31 14.88 8.40
CA LEU A 92 -12.46 13.43 8.30
C LEU A 92 -13.90 13.00 8.60
N TRP A 93 -14.46 12.19 7.69
CA TRP A 93 -15.81 11.64 7.76
C TRP A 93 -15.79 10.12 7.74
N VAL A 94 -16.59 9.53 8.61
CA VAL A 94 -16.70 8.06 8.74
C VAL A 94 -18.15 7.65 8.57
N VAL A 95 -18.37 6.62 7.77
CA VAL A 95 -19.73 6.08 7.53
C VAL A 95 -19.79 4.63 7.96
N GLY A 96 -20.80 4.33 8.80
CA GLY A 96 -21.11 2.98 9.23
C GLY A 96 -22.19 2.33 8.38
N ARG A 97 -22.12 1.00 8.20
CA ARG A 97 -23.09 0.21 7.42
C ARG A 97 -24.53 0.35 7.88
N LYS A 98 -24.74 0.79 9.12
CA LYS A 98 -26.07 1.07 9.69
C LYS A 98 -26.57 2.49 9.39
N GLY A 99 -26.04 3.16 8.34
CA GLY A 99 -26.50 4.47 7.89
C GLY A 99 -26.21 5.62 8.86
N ARG A 100 -25.13 5.51 9.62
CA ARG A 100 -24.68 6.55 10.53
C ARG A 100 -23.48 7.27 9.93
N ILE A 101 -23.48 8.60 10.03
CA ILE A 101 -22.38 9.46 9.61
C ILE A 101 -21.76 10.11 10.82
N PHE A 102 -20.45 10.03 10.92
CA PHE A 102 -19.65 10.66 11.95
C PHE A 102 -18.64 11.59 11.32
N HIS A 103 -18.34 12.70 11.96
CA HIS A 103 -17.19 13.51 11.61
C HIS A 103 -16.21 13.60 12.78
N TYR A 104 -14.95 13.83 12.47
CA TYR A 104 -13.91 14.02 13.46
C TYR A 104 -13.89 15.46 13.94
N ASP A 105 -14.25 15.67 15.21
CA ASP A 105 -14.18 16.96 15.90
C ASP A 105 -12.74 17.19 16.37
N THR A 106 -12.01 18.01 15.65
CA THR A 106 -10.59 18.28 15.90
C THR A 106 -10.35 19.04 17.20
N LEU A 107 -11.33 19.83 17.65
CA LEU A 107 -11.24 20.62 18.88
C LEU A 107 -11.31 19.73 20.12
N HIS A 108 -12.21 18.73 20.09
CA HIS A 108 -12.43 17.84 21.23
C HIS A 108 -11.75 16.48 21.06
N ASP A 109 -11.00 16.27 19.96
CA ASP A 109 -10.25 15.05 19.63
C ASP A 109 -11.12 13.79 19.72
N ARG A 110 -12.31 13.82 19.07
CA ARG A 110 -13.30 12.73 19.09
C ARG A 110 -14.16 12.70 17.84
N PHE A 111 -14.75 11.55 17.56
CA PHE A 111 -15.80 11.43 16.55
C PHE A 111 -17.17 11.80 17.12
N ARG A 112 -17.95 12.56 16.34
CA ARG A 112 -19.33 12.94 16.66
C ARG A 112 -20.26 12.41 15.58
N MET A 113 -21.32 11.74 15.99
CA MET A 113 -22.41 11.38 15.08
C MET A 113 -23.18 12.64 14.69
N VAL A 114 -23.32 12.88 13.38
CA VAL A 114 -24.03 14.05 12.84
C VAL A 114 -25.30 13.69 12.08
N TYR A 115 -25.39 12.43 11.60
CA TYR A 115 -26.56 11.96 10.89
C TYR A 115 -26.78 10.47 11.11
N ARG A 116 -28.07 10.10 11.14
CA ARG A 116 -28.56 8.71 11.14
C ARG A 116 -29.76 8.63 10.23
N ILE A 117 -29.83 7.61 9.38
CA ILE A 117 -31.01 7.38 8.53
C ILE A 117 -32.23 7.12 9.44
N PRO A 118 -33.31 7.95 9.34
CA PRO A 118 -34.52 7.74 10.14
C PRO A 118 -35.18 6.39 9.84
N GLY A 119 -35.60 5.68 10.89
CA GLY A 119 -36.33 4.41 10.75
C GLY A 119 -35.47 3.19 10.44
N LEU A 120 -34.17 3.33 10.24
CA LEU A 120 -33.25 2.19 10.12
C LEU A 120 -33.06 1.60 11.54
N GLN A 121 -33.64 0.43 11.79
CA GLN A 121 -33.50 -0.26 13.08
C GLN A 121 -32.10 -0.88 13.18
N ASP A 122 -31.61 -1.05 14.41
CA ASP A 122 -30.32 -1.71 14.69
C ASP A 122 -30.33 -3.23 14.46
N ASP A 123 -31.41 -3.74 13.89
CA ASP A 123 -31.64 -5.13 13.57
C ASP A 123 -30.76 -5.59 12.40
N PHE A 124 -30.05 -6.70 12.59
CA PHE A 124 -29.13 -7.28 11.59
C PHE A 124 -29.82 -7.77 10.31
N ALA A 125 -31.14 -7.95 10.35
CA ALA A 125 -31.88 -8.56 9.25
C ALA A 125 -32.34 -7.58 8.17
N THR A 126 -32.50 -6.30 8.47
CA THR A 126 -33.05 -5.30 7.58
C THR A 126 -32.25 -4.02 7.62
N GLY A 127 -31.52 -3.71 6.54
CA GLY A 127 -31.12 -2.33 6.36
C GLY A 127 -29.64 -1.98 6.50
N MET A 128 -28.71 -2.87 6.12
CA MET A 128 -27.32 -2.45 5.94
C MET A 128 -27.17 -1.70 4.63
N LEU A 129 -26.32 -0.63 4.65
CA LEU A 129 -25.87 0.01 3.44
C LEU A 129 -25.06 -0.99 2.59
N CYS A 130 -25.32 -1.02 1.29
CA CYS A 130 -24.50 -1.74 0.32
C CYS A 130 -23.24 -0.91 -0.04
N TYR A 131 -23.39 0.43 -0.11
CA TYR A 131 -22.29 1.31 -0.47
C TYR A 131 -22.46 2.70 0.13
N ALA A 132 -21.36 3.42 0.35
CA ALA A 132 -21.35 4.85 0.58
C ALA A 132 -20.27 5.52 -0.28
N TYR A 133 -20.50 6.78 -0.65
CA TYR A 133 -19.62 7.56 -1.51
C TYR A 133 -19.66 9.02 -1.10
N MET A 134 -18.51 9.70 -1.13
CA MET A 134 -18.42 11.15 -0.99
C MET A 134 -18.16 11.75 -2.37
N ASP A 135 -19.04 12.63 -2.82
CA ASP A 135 -18.91 13.31 -4.11
C ASP A 135 -18.02 14.56 -4.01
N ARG A 136 -17.65 15.14 -5.16
CA ARG A 136 -16.81 16.34 -5.25
C ARG A 136 -17.44 17.59 -4.64
N GLY A 137 -18.74 17.56 -4.36
CA GLY A 137 -19.47 18.62 -3.67
C GLY A 137 -19.55 18.45 -2.16
N ASP A 138 -18.75 17.55 -1.58
CA ASP A 138 -18.75 17.20 -0.17
C ASP A 138 -20.08 16.63 0.32
N ARG A 139 -20.79 15.88 -0.52
CA ARG A 139 -22.04 15.21 -0.17
C ARG A 139 -21.81 13.72 -0.04
N ILE A 140 -22.29 13.14 1.05
CA ILE A 140 -22.17 11.71 1.33
C ILE A 140 -23.44 11.01 0.83
N TRP A 141 -23.25 10.05 -0.06
CA TRP A 141 -24.29 9.19 -0.60
C TRP A 141 -24.33 7.90 0.19
N LEU A 142 -25.50 7.56 0.72
CA LEU A 142 -25.76 6.34 1.47
C LEU A 142 -26.70 5.46 0.63
N CYS A 143 -26.19 4.35 0.09
CA CYS A 143 -26.91 3.50 -0.85
C CYS A 143 -27.44 2.24 -0.15
N GLN A 144 -28.75 1.98 -0.28
CA GLN A 144 -29.42 0.82 0.29
C GLN A 144 -30.47 0.33 -0.71
N GLY A 145 -30.16 -0.70 -1.47
CA GLY A 145 -31.02 -1.17 -2.53
C GLY A 145 -31.32 -0.04 -3.55
N ASP A 146 -32.60 0.25 -3.74
CA ASP A 146 -33.10 1.32 -4.62
C ASP A 146 -33.22 2.68 -3.92
N HIS A 147 -32.99 2.74 -2.61
CA HIS A 147 -33.05 3.97 -1.83
C HIS A 147 -31.65 4.54 -1.63
N ILE A 148 -31.53 5.84 -1.87
CA ILE A 148 -30.29 6.58 -1.69
C ILE A 148 -30.59 7.81 -0.86
N ILE A 149 -29.77 8.06 0.16
CA ILE A 149 -29.76 9.31 0.90
C ILE A 149 -28.50 10.06 0.50
N ARG A 150 -28.65 11.30 0.06
CA ARG A 150 -27.54 12.22 -0.18
C ARG A 150 -27.52 13.26 0.93
N TYR A 151 -26.52 13.16 1.80
CA TYR A 151 -26.31 14.05 2.92
C TYR A 151 -25.27 15.11 2.57
N ASP A 152 -25.65 16.37 2.66
CA ASP A 152 -24.74 17.51 2.44
C ASP A 152 -23.99 17.81 3.74
N THR A 153 -22.66 17.73 3.72
CA THR A 153 -21.83 17.86 4.92
C THR A 153 -21.74 19.29 5.43
N ARG A 154 -21.99 20.28 4.56
CA ARG A 154 -21.92 21.71 4.90
C ARG A 154 -23.21 22.22 5.52
N THR A 155 -24.34 21.80 4.97
CA THR A 155 -25.67 22.27 5.40
C THR A 155 -26.33 21.33 6.41
N GLY A 156 -25.89 20.09 6.49
CA GLY A 156 -26.50 19.05 7.32
C GLY A 156 -27.86 18.54 6.77
N ILE A 157 -28.20 18.91 5.53
CA ILE A 157 -29.46 18.53 4.90
C ILE A 157 -29.31 17.19 4.20
N ALA A 158 -30.28 16.30 4.41
CA ALA A 158 -30.35 15.01 3.73
C ALA A 158 -31.48 15.03 2.68
N GLN A 159 -31.15 14.67 1.45
CA GLN A 159 -32.08 14.50 0.34
C GLN A 159 -32.27 13.03 0.02
N ARG A 160 -33.50 12.62 -0.18
CA ARG A 160 -33.81 11.25 -0.64
C ARG A 160 -33.80 11.19 -2.16
N LEU A 161 -33.11 10.19 -2.71
CA LEU A 161 -33.09 9.86 -4.12
C LEU A 161 -33.58 8.43 -4.30
N VAL A 162 -34.02 8.12 -5.53
CA VAL A 162 -34.46 6.77 -5.90
C VAL A 162 -33.62 6.28 -7.08
N SER A 163 -33.13 5.06 -7.00
CA SER A 163 -32.40 4.41 -8.10
C SER A 163 -33.35 3.48 -8.86
N ARG A 164 -33.40 3.63 -10.18
CA ARG A 164 -34.06 2.69 -11.11
C ARG A 164 -33.10 1.69 -11.73
N LEU A 165 -31.88 1.61 -11.19
CA LEU A 165 -30.85 0.68 -11.65
C LEU A 165 -31.13 -0.73 -11.15
N ARG A 166 -30.64 -1.73 -11.90
CA ARG A 166 -30.73 -3.13 -11.48
C ARG A 166 -29.55 -3.51 -10.60
N GLY A 167 -29.84 -4.02 -9.40
CA GLY A 167 -28.86 -4.54 -8.46
C GLY A 167 -28.27 -3.50 -7.51
N ASP A 168 -27.68 -3.99 -6.45
CA ASP A 168 -27.07 -3.16 -5.41
C ASP A 168 -25.91 -2.33 -5.98
N ILE A 169 -25.85 -1.06 -5.56
CA ILE A 169 -24.76 -0.16 -5.92
C ILE A 169 -23.50 -0.56 -5.17
N THR A 170 -22.42 -0.70 -5.89
CA THR A 170 -21.11 -1.13 -5.36
C THR A 170 -20.00 -0.12 -5.60
N ALA A 171 -20.20 0.80 -6.54
CA ALA A 171 -19.26 1.87 -6.85
C ALA A 171 -19.95 3.06 -7.51
N ILE A 172 -19.46 4.27 -7.26
CA ILE A 172 -19.92 5.51 -7.91
C ILE A 172 -18.69 6.29 -8.35
N SER A 173 -18.76 6.90 -9.53
CA SER A 173 -17.74 7.84 -10.02
C SER A 173 -18.38 8.98 -10.77
N GLU A 174 -17.95 10.20 -10.46
CA GLU A 174 -18.30 11.40 -11.21
C GLU A 174 -17.35 11.60 -12.38
N THR A 175 -17.86 12.17 -13.48
CA THR A 175 -17.05 12.64 -14.61
C THR A 175 -16.90 14.17 -14.57
N ASP A 176 -16.24 14.75 -15.58
CA ASP A 176 -16.10 16.21 -15.70
C ASP A 176 -17.40 16.91 -16.08
N GLY A 177 -18.43 16.16 -16.41
CA GLY A 177 -19.77 16.66 -16.75
C GLY A 177 -20.80 16.39 -15.65
N THR A 178 -22.07 16.46 -16.02
CA THR A 178 -23.22 16.18 -15.13
C THR A 178 -23.56 14.70 -14.99
N ASN A 179 -22.86 13.83 -15.73
CA ASN A 179 -23.14 12.40 -15.74
C ASN A 179 -22.35 11.68 -14.65
N LEU A 180 -22.98 10.67 -14.07
CA LEU A 180 -22.40 9.74 -13.13
C LEU A 180 -22.20 8.38 -13.81
N PHE A 181 -21.19 7.65 -13.35
CA PHE A 181 -21.12 6.22 -13.60
C PHE A 181 -21.38 5.47 -12.29
N ILE A 182 -22.30 4.52 -12.34
CA ILE A 182 -22.68 3.70 -11.19
C ILE A 182 -22.42 2.24 -11.52
N GLY A 183 -21.52 1.65 -10.73
CA GLY A 183 -21.25 0.22 -10.71
C GLY A 183 -22.24 -0.48 -9.79
N THR A 184 -22.75 -1.63 -10.24
CA THR A 184 -23.62 -2.50 -9.45
C THR A 184 -23.12 -3.94 -9.50
N VAL A 185 -23.78 -4.83 -8.76
CA VAL A 185 -23.56 -6.28 -8.86
C VAL A 185 -23.92 -6.86 -10.23
N ASN A 186 -24.67 -6.10 -11.06
CA ASN A 186 -25.09 -6.53 -12.40
C ASN A 186 -24.34 -5.86 -13.55
N GLY A 187 -23.53 -4.84 -13.25
CA GLY A 187 -22.73 -4.14 -14.27
C GLY A 187 -22.55 -2.66 -14.02
N LEU A 188 -22.04 -1.99 -15.05
CA LEU A 188 -21.80 -0.56 -15.07
C LEU A 188 -22.92 0.16 -15.80
N PHE A 189 -23.38 1.28 -15.26
CA PHE A 189 -24.43 2.13 -15.85
C PHE A 189 -23.94 3.59 -15.89
N PRO A 190 -23.90 4.23 -17.07
CA PRO A 190 -23.89 5.68 -17.16
C PRO A 190 -25.28 6.19 -16.73
N VAL A 191 -25.29 7.19 -15.86
CA VAL A 191 -26.50 7.60 -15.14
C VAL A 191 -26.66 9.12 -15.20
N ARG A 192 -27.91 9.57 -15.29
CA ARG A 192 -28.33 10.96 -15.10
C ARG A 192 -29.28 11.05 -13.92
N GLU A 193 -29.06 12.06 -13.07
CA GLU A 193 -30.05 12.44 -12.06
C GLU A 193 -31.05 13.43 -12.66
N ARG A 194 -32.33 13.13 -12.50
CA ARG A 194 -33.40 14.02 -12.83
C ARG A 194 -34.50 13.92 -11.76
N ASP A 195 -34.84 15.06 -11.18
CA ASP A 195 -35.93 15.18 -10.20
C ASP A 195 -35.81 14.18 -9.02
N GLY A 196 -34.58 13.94 -8.56
CA GLY A 196 -34.28 13.00 -7.46
C GLY A 196 -34.34 11.52 -7.86
N VAL A 197 -34.39 11.22 -9.15
CA VAL A 197 -34.34 9.85 -9.68
C VAL A 197 -33.08 9.63 -10.48
N LEU A 198 -32.41 8.53 -10.24
CA LEU A 198 -31.26 8.08 -11.00
C LEU A 198 -31.72 7.13 -12.10
N GLU A 199 -31.52 7.53 -13.33
CA GLU A 199 -31.92 6.79 -14.51
C GLU A 199 -30.72 6.41 -15.36
N ALA A 200 -30.70 5.13 -15.80
CA ALA A 200 -29.64 4.68 -16.71
C ALA A 200 -29.82 5.36 -18.07
N LEU A 201 -28.73 5.86 -18.62
CA LEU A 201 -28.68 6.31 -20.02
C LEU A 201 -28.56 5.08 -20.94
N ALA A 202 -28.98 5.22 -22.19
CA ALA A 202 -28.74 4.20 -23.21
C ALA A 202 -27.22 4.02 -23.37
N ASP A 203 -26.78 2.78 -23.27
CA ASP A 203 -25.36 2.43 -23.32
C ASP A 203 -25.09 1.33 -24.34
N THR A 204 -24.19 1.59 -25.26
CA THR A 204 -23.74 0.64 -26.28
C THR A 204 -22.52 -0.19 -25.81
N ASP A 205 -21.79 0.31 -24.80
CA ASP A 205 -20.52 -0.28 -24.33
C ASP A 205 -20.70 -1.06 -23.02
N SER A 206 -21.81 -1.73 -22.83
CA SER A 206 -22.26 -2.28 -21.58
C SER A 206 -21.28 -3.29 -20.94
N ILE A 207 -20.70 -2.90 -19.79
CA ILE A 207 -19.97 -3.83 -18.93
C ILE A 207 -20.99 -4.58 -18.06
N ARG A 208 -21.24 -5.87 -18.39
CA ARG A 208 -22.19 -6.75 -17.71
C ARG A 208 -21.48 -7.72 -16.77
N THR A 209 -20.76 -7.19 -15.81
CA THR A 209 -20.06 -7.99 -14.78
C THR A 209 -20.08 -7.22 -13.48
N PRO A 210 -20.16 -7.89 -12.32
CA PRO A 210 -20.15 -7.19 -11.03
C PRO A 210 -18.96 -6.24 -10.91
N VAL A 211 -19.26 -4.96 -10.67
CA VAL A 211 -18.29 -3.89 -10.51
C VAL A 211 -17.90 -3.80 -9.03
N SER A 212 -16.63 -3.63 -8.72
CA SER A 212 -16.13 -3.47 -7.36
C SER A 212 -15.59 -2.09 -7.04
N GLU A 213 -15.04 -1.39 -8.06
CA GLU A 213 -14.43 -0.07 -7.90
C GLU A 213 -14.53 0.72 -9.20
N LEU A 214 -14.61 2.04 -9.09
CA LEU A 214 -14.61 2.96 -10.24
C LEU A 214 -13.59 4.07 -9.98
N TYR A 215 -12.81 4.40 -11.00
CA TYR A 215 -11.92 5.54 -11.00
C TYR A 215 -11.97 6.27 -12.34
N TYR A 216 -12.42 7.52 -12.33
CA TYR A 216 -12.38 8.40 -13.50
C TYR A 216 -11.14 9.29 -13.44
N HIS A 217 -10.31 9.24 -14.48
CA HIS A 217 -9.14 10.09 -14.62
C HIS A 217 -9.46 11.31 -15.52
N PRO A 218 -9.53 12.54 -14.95
CA PRO A 218 -9.92 13.74 -15.70
C PRO A 218 -9.01 14.05 -16.87
N GLY A 219 -7.69 13.94 -16.67
CA GLY A 219 -6.68 14.28 -17.69
C GLY A 219 -6.78 13.43 -18.95
N SER A 220 -7.01 12.11 -18.82
CA SER A 220 -7.18 11.22 -19.98
C SER A 220 -8.63 10.99 -20.37
N LYS A 221 -9.60 11.47 -19.58
CA LYS A 221 -11.06 11.26 -19.71
C LYS A 221 -11.43 9.76 -19.78
N LYS A 222 -10.63 8.89 -19.16
CA LYS A 222 -10.84 7.45 -19.12
C LYS A 222 -11.51 7.06 -17.81
N LEU A 223 -12.49 6.15 -17.88
CA LEU A 223 -13.08 5.49 -16.72
C LEU A 223 -12.49 4.09 -16.58
N PHE A 224 -11.80 3.86 -15.47
CA PHE A 224 -11.26 2.56 -15.09
C PHE A 224 -12.27 1.84 -14.20
N VAL A 225 -12.55 0.58 -14.53
CA VAL A 225 -13.59 -0.23 -13.91
C VAL A 225 -12.96 -1.47 -13.28
N GLY A 226 -12.89 -1.47 -11.96
CA GLY A 226 -12.53 -2.65 -11.18
C GLY A 226 -13.70 -3.61 -11.10
N THR A 227 -13.43 -4.90 -11.18
CA THR A 227 -14.45 -5.95 -11.11
C THR A 227 -14.09 -7.00 -10.06
N PHE A 228 -15.08 -7.77 -9.61
CA PHE A 228 -14.84 -8.86 -8.65
C PHE A 228 -14.10 -10.07 -9.26
N ARG A 229 -14.12 -10.25 -10.59
CA ARG A 229 -13.53 -11.44 -11.22
C ARG A 229 -12.78 -11.17 -12.52
N LYS A 230 -13.13 -10.14 -13.25
CA LYS A 230 -12.52 -9.84 -14.56
C LYS A 230 -11.35 -8.86 -14.46
N GLY A 231 -10.86 -8.56 -13.23
CA GLY A 231 -9.79 -7.61 -13.00
C GLY A 231 -10.20 -6.19 -13.34
N ILE A 232 -9.34 -5.46 -14.04
CA ILE A 232 -9.57 -4.09 -14.45
C ILE A 232 -9.99 -4.01 -15.92
N LEU A 233 -11.02 -3.20 -16.20
CA LEU A 233 -11.52 -2.86 -17.53
C LEU A 233 -11.43 -1.36 -17.72
N VAL A 234 -11.49 -0.90 -18.98
CA VAL A 234 -11.61 0.52 -19.32
C VAL A 234 -12.88 0.70 -20.13
N TYR A 235 -13.74 1.60 -19.69
CA TYR A 235 -15.01 1.87 -20.39
C TYR A 235 -14.74 2.44 -21.79
N GLY A 236 -15.50 1.95 -22.79
CA GLY A 236 -15.32 2.34 -24.18
C GLY A 236 -14.11 1.71 -24.88
N VAL A 237 -13.36 0.81 -24.22
CA VAL A 237 -12.19 0.14 -24.80
C VAL A 237 -12.40 -1.37 -24.81
N SER A 238 -12.37 -1.96 -26.00
CA SER A 238 -12.54 -3.41 -26.19
C SER A 238 -11.33 -4.27 -25.76
N ALA A 239 -10.29 -3.66 -25.22
CA ALA A 239 -9.10 -4.38 -24.76
C ALA A 239 -9.47 -5.30 -23.58
N GLY A 240 -9.22 -6.59 -23.74
CA GLY A 240 -9.46 -7.58 -22.70
C GLY A 240 -8.55 -7.34 -21.49
N SER A 241 -9.10 -7.47 -20.28
CA SER A 241 -8.33 -7.44 -19.06
C SER A 241 -7.27 -8.55 -19.02
N THR A 242 -6.04 -8.19 -18.65
CA THR A 242 -4.95 -9.16 -18.42
C THR A 242 -5.00 -9.75 -17.00
N LEU A 243 -5.77 -9.15 -16.09
CA LEU A 243 -5.97 -9.58 -14.70
C LEU A 243 -7.22 -10.46 -14.56
N ARG A 244 -7.21 -11.68 -15.13
CA ARG A 244 -8.36 -12.61 -15.02
C ARG A 244 -8.40 -13.26 -13.63
N ASN A 245 -9.61 -13.54 -13.16
CA ASN A 245 -9.89 -14.22 -11.88
C ASN A 245 -9.29 -13.50 -10.66
N VAL A 246 -9.32 -12.17 -10.67
CA VAL A 246 -8.82 -11.32 -9.59
C VAL A 246 -9.86 -10.26 -9.26
N ALA A 247 -10.16 -10.10 -7.98
CA ALA A 247 -10.94 -8.96 -7.50
C ALA A 247 -10.05 -7.72 -7.43
N VAL A 248 -10.55 -6.60 -7.96
CA VAL A 248 -9.95 -5.28 -7.78
C VAL A 248 -10.62 -4.62 -6.59
N ASN A 249 -9.86 -4.31 -5.55
CA ASN A 249 -10.37 -3.73 -4.31
C ASN A 249 -10.25 -2.19 -4.30
N ARG A 250 -9.22 -1.65 -4.97
CA ARG A 250 -8.98 -0.22 -5.07
C ARG A 250 -8.22 0.13 -6.34
N ILE A 251 -8.53 1.29 -6.92
CA ILE A 251 -7.78 1.92 -8.01
C ILE A 251 -7.37 3.31 -7.53
N THR A 252 -6.07 3.59 -7.51
CA THR A 252 -5.52 4.84 -6.97
C THR A 252 -4.46 5.40 -7.94
N PRO A 253 -4.48 6.70 -8.28
CA PRO A 253 -3.41 7.29 -9.07
C PRO A 253 -2.09 7.27 -8.29
N LEU A 254 -1.03 6.82 -8.96
CA LEU A 254 0.35 6.97 -8.48
C LEU A 254 0.90 8.33 -8.91
N ASN A 255 0.60 8.72 -10.12
CA ASN A 255 0.93 10.01 -10.75
C ASN A 255 -0.02 10.24 -11.95
N ASP A 256 0.21 11.30 -12.73
CA ASP A 256 -0.64 11.68 -13.87
C ASP A 256 -0.68 10.66 -15.02
N ARG A 257 0.18 9.65 -15.02
CA ARG A 257 0.28 8.63 -16.09
C ARG A 257 0.03 7.22 -15.61
N GLU A 258 0.08 6.97 -14.31
CA GLU A 258 0.11 5.63 -13.78
C GLU A 258 -0.87 5.42 -12.65
N LEU A 259 -1.48 4.25 -12.63
CA LEU A 259 -2.39 3.78 -11.60
C LEU A 259 -1.78 2.63 -10.81
N LEU A 260 -2.11 2.60 -9.53
CA LEU A 260 -1.97 1.43 -8.66
C LEU A 260 -3.30 0.71 -8.53
N ILE A 261 -3.28 -0.60 -8.62
CA ILE A 261 -4.44 -1.47 -8.56
C ILE A 261 -4.25 -2.46 -7.41
N ALA A 262 -5.01 -2.27 -6.33
CA ALA A 262 -5.06 -3.21 -5.22
C ALA A 262 -5.89 -4.43 -5.58
N THR A 263 -5.41 -5.60 -5.25
CA THR A 263 -6.10 -6.85 -5.58
C THR A 263 -6.37 -7.72 -4.35
N GLY A 264 -7.43 -8.52 -4.44
CA GLY A 264 -7.74 -9.57 -3.48
C GLY A 264 -6.88 -10.81 -3.72
N GLY A 265 -5.63 -10.82 -3.24
CA GLY A 265 -4.78 -11.99 -3.22
C GLY A 265 -3.68 -12.06 -4.28
N ARG A 266 -3.40 -10.97 -5.02
CA ARG A 266 -2.24 -10.88 -5.94
C ARG A 266 -1.41 -9.61 -5.77
N GLY A 267 -1.47 -8.98 -4.60
CA GLY A 267 -0.73 -7.77 -4.29
C GLY A 267 -1.20 -6.54 -5.06
N VAL A 268 -0.28 -5.66 -5.42
CA VAL A 268 -0.51 -4.41 -6.14
C VAL A 268 0.06 -4.49 -7.54
N TYR A 269 -0.76 -4.10 -8.51
CA TYR A 269 -0.33 -3.90 -9.89
C TYR A 269 -0.16 -2.43 -10.19
N ARG A 270 0.76 -2.12 -11.08
CA ARG A 270 0.96 -0.79 -11.67
C ARG A 270 0.55 -0.84 -13.13
N MET A 271 -0.19 0.17 -13.57
CA MET A 271 -0.67 0.25 -14.94
C MET A 271 -0.44 1.66 -15.48
N ASP A 272 0.24 1.74 -16.61
CA ASP A 272 0.34 2.96 -17.40
C ASP A 272 -0.99 3.19 -18.15
N MET A 273 -1.51 4.42 -18.09
CA MET A 273 -2.83 4.77 -18.61
C MET A 273 -2.92 4.85 -20.14
N ASP A 274 -1.79 4.81 -20.85
CA ASP A 274 -1.76 4.78 -22.30
C ASP A 274 -1.68 3.35 -22.83
N SER A 275 -0.76 2.56 -22.30
CA SER A 275 -0.61 1.15 -22.68
C SER A 275 -1.72 0.25 -22.17
N LEU A 276 -2.38 0.62 -21.08
CA LEU A 276 -3.47 -0.12 -20.40
C LEU A 276 -3.10 -1.55 -19.99
N VAL A 277 -1.80 -1.82 -19.83
CA VAL A 277 -1.29 -3.14 -19.45
C VAL A 277 -0.87 -3.13 -17.98
N PRO A 278 -1.62 -3.80 -17.08
CA PRO A 278 -1.23 -3.92 -15.69
C PRO A 278 -0.05 -4.89 -15.52
N LYS A 279 0.96 -4.47 -14.77
CA LYS A 279 2.14 -5.27 -14.43
C LYS A 279 2.23 -5.44 -12.91
N PRO A 280 2.66 -6.62 -12.39
CA PRO A 280 2.94 -6.78 -10.96
C PRO A 280 3.92 -5.71 -10.50
N TYR A 281 3.65 -5.10 -9.33
CA TYR A 281 4.46 -4.00 -8.81
C TYR A 281 4.92 -4.21 -7.37
N ILE A 282 4.00 -4.57 -6.47
CA ILE A 282 4.31 -4.91 -5.09
C ILE A 282 3.60 -6.23 -4.81
N THR A 283 4.37 -7.29 -4.62
CA THR A 283 3.88 -8.64 -4.30
C THR A 283 4.51 -9.13 -3.01
N ALA A 284 3.86 -10.08 -2.36
CA ALA A 284 4.43 -10.70 -1.17
C ALA A 284 5.73 -11.44 -1.52
N ASP A 285 6.72 -11.26 -0.66
CA ASP A 285 7.95 -12.02 -0.68
C ASP A 285 8.14 -12.66 0.70
N TYR A 286 7.68 -13.90 0.81
CA TYR A 286 7.76 -14.66 2.07
C TYR A 286 9.17 -15.17 2.38
N ALA A 287 10.08 -15.12 1.40
CA ALA A 287 11.47 -15.54 1.57
C ALA A 287 12.36 -14.41 2.09
N SER A 288 11.97 -13.16 1.89
CA SER A 288 12.71 -11.98 2.28
C SER A 288 12.04 -11.29 3.48
N HIS A 289 12.82 -10.94 4.49
CA HIS A 289 12.32 -10.14 5.62
C HIS A 289 11.99 -8.68 5.23
N ASN A 290 12.30 -8.29 4.00
CA ASN A 290 12.11 -6.95 3.45
C ASN A 290 11.00 -6.89 2.39
N GLY A 291 10.19 -7.94 2.24
CA GLY A 291 9.09 -8.02 1.29
C GLY A 291 7.73 -7.77 1.96
N MET A 292 6.70 -7.55 1.19
CA MET A 292 5.32 -7.43 1.70
C MET A 292 4.84 -8.76 2.31
N ASN A 293 4.16 -8.71 3.46
CA ASN A 293 3.72 -9.88 4.23
C ASN A 293 2.31 -10.39 3.86
N GLY A 294 1.91 -10.29 2.60
CA GLY A 294 0.62 -10.78 2.10
C GLY A 294 0.18 -10.07 0.84
N ASP A 295 -0.63 -10.72 0.04
CA ASP A 295 -1.06 -10.26 -1.28
C ASP A 295 -2.52 -9.77 -1.32
N ASN A 296 -3.24 -9.82 -0.20
CA ASN A 296 -4.61 -9.33 -0.11
C ASN A 296 -4.61 -7.86 0.34
N ILE A 297 -4.78 -6.94 -0.60
CA ILE A 297 -4.72 -5.51 -0.38
C ILE A 297 -6.13 -4.93 -0.46
N ASN A 298 -6.63 -4.43 0.66
CA ASN A 298 -7.97 -3.84 0.76
C ASN A 298 -8.02 -2.39 0.27
N ASP A 299 -6.96 -1.62 0.54
CA ASP A 299 -6.88 -0.20 0.18
C ASP A 299 -5.45 0.26 -0.07
N ILE A 300 -5.30 1.32 -0.86
CA ILE A 300 -4.03 1.99 -1.15
C ILE A 300 -4.21 3.49 -0.94
N TYR A 301 -3.29 4.09 -0.21
CA TYR A 301 -3.15 5.53 -0.13
C TYR A 301 -1.75 5.95 -0.59
N VAL A 302 -1.69 6.85 -1.57
CA VAL A 302 -0.43 7.43 -2.05
C VAL A 302 -0.25 8.78 -1.38
N ASP A 303 0.75 8.87 -0.50
CA ASP A 303 1.15 10.12 0.14
C ASP A 303 2.06 10.89 -0.80
N GLY A 304 1.77 12.17 -1.06
CA GLY A 304 2.55 13.05 -1.94
C GLY A 304 4.05 13.16 -1.62
N GLY A 305 4.52 12.49 -0.57
CA GLY A 305 5.92 12.32 -0.21
C GLY A 305 6.57 11.03 -0.71
N ASP A 306 6.10 10.44 -1.80
CA ASP A 306 6.61 9.19 -2.39
C ASP A 306 6.41 7.94 -1.52
N ARG A 307 5.47 7.99 -0.57
CA ARG A 307 5.11 6.84 0.24
C ARG A 307 3.81 6.21 -0.23
N ILE A 308 3.81 4.89 -0.30
CA ILE A 308 2.63 4.09 -0.59
C ILE A 308 2.25 3.34 0.68
N TRP A 309 1.01 3.57 1.14
CA TRP A 309 0.43 2.93 2.29
C TRP A 309 -0.55 1.86 1.81
N LEU A 310 -0.40 0.65 2.30
CA LEU A 310 -1.18 -0.52 1.88
C LEU A 310 -1.92 -1.08 3.08
N ALA A 311 -3.24 -1.20 2.98
CA ALA A 311 -4.06 -1.98 3.91
C ALA A 311 -3.91 -3.47 3.55
N ASN A 312 -2.97 -4.13 4.17
CA ASN A 312 -2.53 -5.48 3.82
C ASN A 312 -3.08 -6.49 4.83
N TYR A 313 -4.03 -7.32 4.42
CA TYR A 313 -4.56 -8.38 5.28
C TYR A 313 -3.80 -9.70 5.06
N PRO A 314 -3.38 -10.43 6.13
CA PRO A 314 -3.62 -10.17 7.56
C PRO A 314 -2.51 -9.37 8.27
N ALA A 315 -1.63 -8.67 7.57
CA ALA A 315 -0.44 -8.05 8.16
C ALA A 315 -0.71 -6.71 8.87
N GLY A 316 -1.79 -6.00 8.53
CA GLY A 316 -2.11 -4.67 9.05
C GLY A 316 -1.82 -3.58 8.02
N VAL A 317 -0.90 -2.66 8.28
CA VAL A 317 -0.48 -1.62 7.34
C VAL A 317 0.95 -1.85 6.90
N THR A 318 1.17 -1.90 5.59
CA THR A 318 2.50 -1.90 4.99
C THR A 318 2.78 -0.54 4.38
N ILE A 319 3.92 0.05 4.70
CA ILE A 319 4.37 1.34 4.18
C ILE A 319 5.58 1.09 3.29
N ARG A 320 5.48 1.45 2.02
CA ARG A 320 6.60 1.45 1.09
C ARG A 320 7.06 2.86 0.84
N ASN A 321 8.35 3.13 1.05
CA ASN A 321 8.96 4.39 0.71
C ASN A 321 9.58 4.30 -0.69
N ASN A 322 9.08 5.12 -1.64
CA ASN A 322 9.60 5.17 -3.01
C ASN A 322 10.79 6.11 -3.15
N ARG A 323 11.10 6.95 -2.17
CA ARG A 323 12.36 7.68 -2.18
C ARG A 323 13.47 6.67 -2.06
N TYR A 324 14.30 6.61 -3.08
CA TYR A 324 15.56 5.89 -3.02
C TYR A 324 16.39 6.48 -1.88
N GLN A 325 16.22 5.97 -0.68
CA GLN A 325 17.27 6.05 0.29
C GLN A 325 18.24 4.96 -0.15
N SER A 326 19.37 5.37 -0.67
CA SER A 326 20.48 4.51 -1.06
C SER A 326 21.14 3.95 0.19
N TYR A 327 20.38 3.21 1.01
CA TYR A 327 20.95 2.39 2.06
C TYR A 327 21.05 0.98 1.54
N GLU A 328 22.25 0.48 1.44
CA GLU A 328 22.49 -0.93 1.20
C GLU A 328 22.61 -1.64 2.55
N TRP A 329 21.78 -2.66 2.75
CA TRP A 329 21.83 -3.47 3.97
C TRP A 329 22.72 -4.67 3.74
N PHE A 330 23.83 -4.72 4.45
CA PHE A 330 24.69 -5.88 4.48
C PHE A 330 24.32 -6.74 5.69
N ARG A 331 24.00 -8.01 5.45
CA ARG A 331 23.59 -8.98 6.47
C ARG A 331 24.30 -10.31 6.26
N HIS A 332 24.44 -11.07 7.34
CA HIS A 332 24.80 -12.48 7.27
C HIS A 332 23.64 -13.32 6.76
N SER A 333 23.91 -14.18 5.79
CA SER A 333 22.94 -15.15 5.27
C SER A 333 23.57 -16.54 5.33
N PRO A 334 23.10 -17.43 6.20
CA PRO A 334 23.67 -18.78 6.33
C PRO A 334 23.68 -19.53 4.99
N GLY A 335 24.84 -20.11 4.64
CA GLY A 335 25.02 -20.80 3.37
C GLY A 335 25.20 -19.92 2.12
N ASN A 336 25.18 -18.60 2.28
CA ASN A 336 25.43 -17.66 1.19
C ASN A 336 26.80 -17.02 1.36
N SER A 337 27.77 -17.41 0.53
CA SER A 337 29.14 -16.85 0.54
C SER A 337 29.20 -15.39 0.03
N ARG A 338 28.07 -14.83 -0.49
CA ARG A 338 27.97 -13.44 -0.93
C ARG A 338 27.26 -12.57 0.12
N SER A 339 27.59 -12.77 1.37
CA SER A 339 27.01 -12.01 2.49
C SER A 339 28.07 -11.76 3.56
N LEU A 340 27.73 -10.91 4.55
CA LEU A 340 28.57 -10.75 5.74
C LEU A 340 28.82 -12.12 6.42
N VAL A 341 29.98 -12.28 6.97
CA VAL A 341 30.34 -13.48 7.75
C VAL A 341 29.62 -13.53 9.11
N ASN A 342 29.22 -12.36 9.63
CA ASN A 342 28.46 -12.23 10.87
C ASN A 342 27.77 -10.87 10.95
N ASP A 343 26.58 -10.78 11.58
CA ASP A 343 25.77 -9.55 11.70
C ASP A 343 26.27 -8.58 12.78
N GLN A 344 27.13 -9.05 13.72
CA GLN A 344 27.73 -8.17 14.73
C GLN A 344 28.97 -7.51 14.14
N VAL A 345 28.79 -6.34 13.54
CA VAL A 345 29.84 -5.52 12.95
C VAL A 345 30.36 -4.54 14.01
N HIS A 346 31.67 -4.51 14.22
CA HIS A 346 32.34 -3.64 15.18
C HIS A 346 33.01 -2.43 14.53
N ASP A 347 33.50 -2.61 13.29
CA ASP A 347 34.18 -1.56 12.54
C ASP A 347 34.01 -1.74 11.05
N VAL A 348 33.99 -0.62 10.30
CA VAL A 348 33.88 -0.60 8.85
C VAL A 348 34.84 0.44 8.28
N ILE A 349 35.66 0.03 7.34
CA ILE A 349 36.52 0.96 6.59
C ILE A 349 36.36 0.79 5.10
N GLU A 350 36.55 1.86 4.34
CA GLU A 350 36.76 1.85 2.90
C GLU A 350 38.25 1.93 2.63
N ASP A 351 38.78 1.01 1.84
CA ASP A 351 40.20 1.02 1.49
C ASP A 351 40.46 1.99 0.32
N SER A 352 41.74 2.21 0.02
CA SER A 352 42.18 3.12 -1.05
C SER A 352 41.72 2.74 -2.45
N GLU A 353 41.24 1.52 -2.65
CA GLU A 353 40.63 1.04 -3.91
C GLU A 353 39.09 1.14 -3.94
N GLY A 354 38.46 1.62 -2.86
CA GLY A 354 37.00 1.75 -2.72
C GLY A 354 36.28 0.46 -2.32
N ASP A 355 37.03 -0.53 -1.77
CA ASP A 355 36.47 -1.76 -1.26
C ASP A 355 36.11 -1.61 0.23
N LEU A 356 35.03 -2.24 0.67
CA LEU A 356 34.53 -2.14 2.06
C LEU A 356 34.96 -3.34 2.89
N TRP A 357 35.55 -3.07 4.04
CA TRP A 357 36.02 -4.07 5.01
C TRP A 357 35.16 -3.96 6.28
N PHE A 358 34.73 -5.10 6.79
CA PHE A 358 33.90 -5.20 8.00
C PHE A 358 34.57 -6.08 9.04
N ALA A 359 34.89 -5.51 10.19
CA ALA A 359 35.31 -6.28 11.36
C ALA A 359 34.08 -6.83 12.07
N THR A 360 34.04 -8.14 12.33
CA THR A 360 32.86 -8.77 12.92
C THR A 360 33.18 -9.66 14.10
N SER A 361 32.17 -10.13 14.82
CA SER A 361 32.32 -11.13 15.89
C SER A 361 32.67 -12.53 15.38
N ASN A 362 32.83 -12.76 14.08
CA ASN A 362 33.23 -14.04 13.52
C ASN A 362 34.08 -13.87 12.25
N GLY A 363 35.18 -13.13 12.34
CA GLY A 363 36.06 -12.87 11.22
C GLY A 363 35.84 -11.50 10.57
N ILE A 364 36.40 -11.33 9.39
CA ILE A 364 36.39 -10.09 8.62
C ILE A 364 35.75 -10.37 7.27
N SER A 365 34.86 -9.49 6.83
CA SER A 365 34.31 -9.52 5.48
C SER A 365 34.90 -8.41 4.63
N LEU A 366 35.17 -8.70 3.37
CA LEU A 366 35.51 -7.75 2.32
C LEU A 366 34.41 -7.76 1.25
N LEU A 367 33.85 -6.60 0.95
CA LEU A 367 33.00 -6.38 -0.21
C LEU A 367 33.75 -5.55 -1.24
N GLN A 368 33.80 -6.03 -2.46
CA GLN A 368 34.28 -5.30 -3.63
C GLN A 368 33.06 -4.79 -4.44
N PRO A 369 32.59 -3.55 -4.22
CA PRO A 369 31.32 -3.06 -4.79
C PRO A 369 31.33 -3.05 -6.32
N ALA A 370 32.48 -2.72 -6.93
CA ALA A 370 32.61 -2.64 -8.38
C ALA A 370 32.27 -3.95 -9.11
N VAL A 371 32.50 -5.10 -8.48
CA VAL A 371 32.28 -6.44 -9.05
C VAL A 371 31.26 -7.27 -8.28
N GLY A 372 30.71 -6.75 -7.19
CA GLY A 372 29.74 -7.44 -6.31
C GLY A 372 30.30 -8.69 -5.65
N ARG A 373 31.64 -8.73 -5.40
CA ARG A 373 32.33 -9.90 -4.84
C ARG A 373 32.46 -9.75 -3.33
N TRP A 374 32.14 -10.82 -2.60
CA TRP A 374 32.41 -10.97 -1.19
C TRP A 374 33.54 -11.95 -0.94
N ARG A 375 34.33 -11.69 0.09
CA ARG A 375 35.34 -12.60 0.65
C ARG A 375 35.29 -12.52 2.16
N SER A 376 35.61 -13.62 2.83
CA SER A 376 35.80 -13.66 4.27
C SER A 376 37.26 -14.01 4.62
N PHE A 377 37.70 -13.55 5.77
CA PHE A 377 39.03 -13.80 6.30
C PHE A 377 38.92 -14.13 7.79
N LEU A 378 39.73 -15.06 8.24
CA LEU A 378 39.88 -15.38 9.63
C LEU A 378 38.57 -15.72 10.34
N SER A 379 37.64 -16.33 9.61
CA SER A 379 36.36 -16.82 10.15
C SER A 379 36.47 -18.29 10.56
N ARG A 380 35.56 -18.73 11.43
CA ARG A 380 35.48 -20.17 11.80
C ARG A 380 35.16 -21.05 10.61
N SER A 381 34.50 -20.52 9.58
CA SER A 381 34.19 -21.23 8.35
C SER A 381 35.39 -21.48 7.46
N ASP A 382 36.48 -20.74 7.65
CA ASP A 382 37.70 -20.90 6.86
C ASP A 382 38.57 -22.08 7.32
N GLY A 383 38.08 -22.88 8.28
CA GLY A 383 38.72 -24.10 8.73
C GLY A 383 39.99 -23.88 9.59
N ILE A 384 40.20 -22.66 10.06
CA ILE A 384 41.30 -22.32 10.93
C ILE A 384 41.05 -22.92 12.33
N GLN A 385 41.69 -24.03 12.63
CA GLN A 385 41.62 -24.73 13.92
C GLN A 385 42.68 -24.21 14.92
N ASP A 386 42.91 -22.93 14.99
CA ASP A 386 43.95 -22.35 15.86
C ASP A 386 43.50 -22.08 17.30
N GLY A 387 42.23 -22.41 17.64
CA GLY A 387 41.64 -22.10 18.95
C GLY A 387 41.51 -20.61 19.22
N GLY A 388 41.77 -19.77 18.22
CA GLY A 388 41.79 -18.32 18.33
C GLY A 388 40.38 -17.69 18.46
N ASN A 389 40.36 -16.52 19.06
CA ASN A 389 39.16 -15.71 19.13
C ASN A 389 39.00 -14.95 17.81
N HIS A 390 37.92 -15.27 17.05
CA HIS A 390 37.64 -14.70 15.73
C HIS A 390 36.91 -13.36 15.81
N ILE A 391 36.88 -12.69 16.96
CA ILE A 391 36.26 -11.38 17.14
C ILE A 391 37.26 -10.29 16.77
N PHE A 392 36.92 -9.47 15.79
CA PHE A 392 37.71 -8.32 15.37
C PHE A 392 36.98 -7.02 15.72
N LEU A 393 37.68 -6.07 16.34
CA LEU A 393 37.12 -4.85 16.88
C LEU A 393 37.44 -3.61 16.04
N THR A 394 38.53 -3.62 15.28
CA THR A 394 38.97 -2.47 14.51
C THR A 394 39.78 -2.87 13.28
N LEU A 395 39.72 -2.01 12.25
CA LEU A 395 40.46 -2.16 11.00
C LEU A 395 41.22 -0.87 10.67
N CYS A 396 42.33 -1.00 9.96
CA CYS A 396 43.10 0.13 9.44
C CYS A 396 43.82 -0.29 8.16
N GLU A 397 43.74 0.48 7.09
CA GLU A 397 44.61 0.32 5.96
C GLU A 397 45.97 0.99 6.24
N VAL A 398 47.03 0.20 6.23
CA VAL A 398 48.40 0.70 6.54
C VAL A 398 49.19 1.02 5.28
N SER A 399 48.80 0.41 4.16
CA SER A 399 49.30 0.71 2.82
C SER A 399 48.29 0.13 1.79
N PRO A 400 48.26 0.59 0.53
CA PRO A 400 47.31 0.09 -0.46
C PRO A 400 47.27 -1.43 -0.51
N GLY A 401 46.06 -2.00 -0.25
CA GLY A 401 45.84 -3.45 -0.21
C GLY A 401 46.38 -4.20 1.03
N VAL A 402 46.83 -3.49 2.05
CA VAL A 402 47.29 -4.09 3.29
C VAL A 402 46.48 -3.57 4.49
N ILE A 403 45.65 -4.43 5.07
CA ILE A 403 44.81 -4.11 6.21
C ILE A 403 45.38 -4.70 7.50
N CYS A 404 45.45 -3.89 8.53
CA CYS A 404 45.67 -4.35 9.91
C CYS A 404 44.33 -4.45 10.64
N ALA A 405 44.11 -5.57 11.33
CA ALA A 405 42.90 -5.86 12.07
C ALA A 405 43.24 -6.17 13.56
N GLY A 406 42.63 -5.42 14.47
CA GLY A 406 42.75 -5.65 15.91
C GLY A 406 41.73 -6.67 16.39
N GLY A 407 42.21 -7.81 16.91
CA GLY A 407 41.38 -8.86 17.45
C GLY A 407 41.13 -8.69 18.96
N TYR A 408 39.91 -9.10 19.42
CA TYR A 408 39.59 -9.13 20.84
C TYR A 408 40.40 -10.24 21.55
N ALA A 409 41.35 -9.85 22.39
CA ALA A 409 42.27 -10.74 23.11
C ALA A 409 43.12 -11.69 22.20
N SER A 410 43.19 -11.45 20.88
CA SER A 410 43.95 -12.29 19.93
C SER A 410 45.08 -11.54 19.22
N GLY A 411 45.26 -10.24 19.52
CA GLY A 411 46.36 -9.43 19.01
C GLY A 411 46.07 -8.73 17.70
N LEU A 412 47.12 -8.41 16.93
CA LEU A 412 47.07 -7.69 15.67
C LEU A 412 47.35 -8.62 14.49
N TYR A 413 46.51 -8.55 13.50
CA TYR A 413 46.60 -9.33 12.26
C TYR A 413 46.89 -8.42 11.10
N ARG A 414 47.76 -8.86 10.19
CA ARG A 414 48.04 -8.20 8.91
C ARG A 414 47.44 -9.04 7.78
N ILE A 415 46.58 -8.43 6.99
CA ILE A 415 45.88 -9.08 5.88
C ILE A 415 46.29 -8.42 4.57
N GLU A 416 46.72 -9.21 3.61
CA GLU A 416 47.04 -8.74 2.26
C GLU A 416 45.88 -9.08 1.32
N LYS A 417 45.38 -8.07 0.61
CA LYS A 417 44.37 -8.19 -0.42
C LYS A 417 44.99 -8.77 -1.68
N LYS A 418 45.00 -10.08 -1.87
CA LYS A 418 45.46 -10.76 -3.10
C LYS A 418 44.30 -11.20 -3.94
#